data_663b4fc9a1728f9253191f64ce394906
#
_entry.id   663b4fc9a1728f9253191f64ce394906
#
_cell.length_a   1.000
_cell.length_b   1.000
_cell.length_c   1.000
_cell.angle_alpha   90.00
_cell.angle_beta   90.00
_cell.angle_gamma   90.00
#
_symmetry.space_group_name_H-M   'P 1'
#
loop_
_entity.id
_entity.type
_entity.pdbx_description
1 polymer ?
#
loop_
_entity_poly.entity_id
_entity_poly.type
_entity_poly.pdbx_seq_one_letter_code
_entity_poly.pdbx_strand_id
1 'polypeptide(L)'
;MSAVLDNAGVAIAEAGATLAHSRPPMLRNNALMDAIFRNVTRFFALLVFSLLAAIMVSLVIGGAPSIREFGLGFLWTEEWDPVQEKFGALTPIVGTLVTSAIALGVAIPVSFGISIFLTELSPVWLRRPLGTAIEMLAAVPSIIYGMWGLFIFAPLFQEYAQPIMAKTLGNVPLLKVFFSGPPMGIGMLAAGIILAVMVIPFITAVMRDVFELVPPMLKESAYGLGSTTWEVVWRVVLPYTKVGVIGGIMLGLGRALGETMAVTFVIGNAHQLSASLFAPGNSIASALANEFTEAVGDLYTSALVELGLILFLITTIVLALSKLLLMQLAKGEGERT
;
A
#
# COMPACT_ATOMS: atom_id res chain seq x y z
N MET A 1 -26.89 72.05 9.96
CA MET A 1 -26.59 70.82 9.20
C MET A 1 -25.23 70.19 9.62
N SER A 2 -24.27 70.98 10.06
CA SER A 2 -22.94 70.44 10.53
C SER A 2 -23.00 69.71 11.88
N ALA A 3 -23.82 70.20 12.85
CA ALA A 3 -23.91 69.60 14.20
C ALA A 3 -24.59 68.20 14.24
N VAL A 4 -25.37 67.84 13.20
CA VAL A 4 -26.03 66.52 13.12
C VAL A 4 -25.07 65.48 12.58
N LEU A 5 -24.12 65.87 11.73
CA LEU A 5 -23.09 64.96 11.16
C LEU A 5 -21.99 64.66 12.20
N ASP A 6 -21.66 65.60 13.07
CA ASP A 6 -20.69 65.38 14.15
C ASP A 6 -21.22 64.39 15.21
N ASN A 7 -22.50 64.52 15.60
CA ASN A 7 -23.09 63.57 16.57
C ASN A 7 -23.26 62.15 15.97
N ALA A 8 -23.48 62.00 14.68
CA ALA A 8 -23.55 60.70 14.04
C ALA A 8 -22.15 60.01 13.98
N GLY A 9 -21.11 60.81 13.75
CA GLY A 9 -19.73 60.30 13.76
C GLY A 9 -19.28 59.81 15.14
N VAL A 10 -19.64 60.53 16.21
CA VAL A 10 -19.30 60.11 17.59
C VAL A 10 -20.11 58.87 17.99
N ALA A 11 -21.38 58.76 17.64
CA ALA A 11 -22.21 57.57 17.94
C ALA A 11 -21.73 56.31 17.20
N ILE A 12 -21.19 56.41 15.96
CA ILE A 12 -20.62 55.30 15.22
C ILE A 12 -19.28 54.91 15.83
N ALA A 13 -18.48 55.86 16.29
CA ALA A 13 -17.21 55.57 16.94
C ALA A 13 -17.39 54.89 18.32
N GLU A 14 -18.39 55.34 19.10
CA GLU A 14 -18.73 54.68 20.39
C GLU A 14 -19.37 53.29 20.20
N ALA A 15 -20.20 53.08 19.16
CA ALA A 15 -20.73 51.76 18.81
C ALA A 15 -19.64 50.83 18.34
N GLY A 16 -18.67 51.33 17.57
CA GLY A 16 -17.48 50.57 17.16
C GLY A 16 -16.57 50.17 18.34
N ALA A 17 -16.39 51.08 19.32
CA ALA A 17 -15.58 50.82 20.51
C ALA A 17 -16.24 49.80 21.49
N THR A 18 -17.57 49.83 21.61
CA THR A 18 -18.31 48.82 22.40
C THR A 18 -18.38 47.46 21.75
N LEU A 19 -18.37 47.34 20.45
CA LEU A 19 -18.29 46.06 19.74
C LEU A 19 -16.89 45.46 19.77
N ALA A 20 -15.85 46.27 19.90
CA ALA A 20 -14.46 45.81 20.03
C ALA A 20 -14.12 45.21 21.42
N HIS A 21 -14.92 45.49 22.48
CA HIS A 21 -14.63 45.01 23.82
C HIS A 21 -15.46 43.82 24.30
N SER A 22 -16.45 43.39 23.55
CA SER A 22 -17.25 42.18 23.88
C SER A 22 -16.87 40.97 23.04
N ARG A 23 -15.65 40.48 23.20
CA ARG A 23 -15.38 39.10 22.80
C ARG A 23 -16.18 38.18 23.73
N PRO A 24 -17.13 37.38 23.18
CA PRO A 24 -17.96 36.54 24.03
C PRO A 24 -17.06 35.56 24.83
N PRO A 25 -17.38 35.28 26.12
CA PRO A 25 -16.58 34.38 26.95
C PRO A 25 -16.39 32.96 26.39
N MET A 26 -17.18 32.53 25.43
CA MET A 26 -17.02 31.27 24.71
C MET A 26 -15.70 31.16 23.94
N LEU A 27 -15.08 32.23 23.48
CA LEU A 27 -13.83 32.18 22.73
C LEU A 27 -12.62 31.79 23.55
N ARG A 28 -12.67 32.05 24.89
CA ARG A 28 -11.56 31.73 25.80
C ARG A 28 -11.50 30.26 26.19
N ASN A 29 -12.65 29.57 26.28
CA ASN A 29 -12.71 28.13 26.49
C ASN A 29 -12.28 27.37 25.23
N ASN A 30 -12.62 27.89 24.04
CA ASN A 30 -12.21 27.26 22.77
C ASN A 30 -10.70 27.30 22.56
N ALA A 31 -10.03 28.42 22.94
CA ALA A 31 -8.57 28.51 22.81
C ALA A 31 -7.82 27.51 23.74
N LEU A 32 -8.36 27.24 24.93
CA LEU A 32 -7.81 26.23 25.85
C LEU A 32 -8.03 24.80 25.25
N MET A 33 -9.22 24.54 24.77
CA MET A 33 -9.55 23.26 24.12
C MET A 33 -8.69 23.02 22.89
N ASP A 34 -8.47 24.04 22.06
CA ASP A 34 -7.58 23.97 20.89
C ASP A 34 -6.13 23.70 21.29
N ALA A 35 -5.65 24.33 22.38
CA ALA A 35 -4.32 24.08 22.90
C ALA A 35 -4.17 22.65 23.44
N ILE A 36 -5.17 22.15 24.17
CA ILE A 36 -5.21 20.77 24.67
C ILE A 36 -5.23 19.80 23.48
N PHE A 37 -6.14 19.98 22.53
CA PHE A 37 -6.24 19.14 21.35
C PHE A 37 -4.92 19.08 20.57
N ARG A 38 -4.31 20.22 20.30
CA ARG A 38 -3.01 20.30 19.61
C ARG A 38 -1.90 19.58 20.37
N ASN A 39 -1.83 19.73 21.69
CA ASN A 39 -0.80 19.09 22.50
C ASN A 39 -1.02 17.58 22.61
N VAL A 40 -2.26 17.14 22.77
CA VAL A 40 -2.63 15.70 22.75
C VAL A 40 -2.27 15.08 21.40
N THR A 41 -2.63 15.73 20.30
CA THR A 41 -2.28 15.25 18.96
C THR A 41 -0.77 15.16 18.75
N ARG A 42 -0.01 16.18 19.19
CA ARG A 42 1.46 16.17 19.17
C ARG A 42 2.05 15.05 20.02
N PHE A 43 1.50 14.83 21.20
CA PHE A 43 1.95 13.75 22.08
C PHE A 43 1.79 12.39 21.41
N PHE A 44 0.61 12.08 20.82
CA PHE A 44 0.40 10.82 20.13
C PHE A 44 1.25 10.70 18.87
N ALA A 45 1.47 11.77 18.12
CA ALA A 45 2.38 11.75 16.97
C ALA A 45 3.82 11.44 17.39
N LEU A 46 4.32 12.05 18.47
CA LEU A 46 5.64 11.78 19.03
C LEU A 46 5.73 10.35 19.60
N LEU A 47 4.67 9.86 20.24
CA LEU A 47 4.60 8.50 20.74
C LEU A 47 4.75 7.48 19.62
N VAL A 48 3.98 7.62 18.53
CA VAL A 48 4.08 6.73 17.35
C VAL A 48 5.48 6.80 16.74
N PHE A 49 6.04 8.00 16.58
CA PHE A 49 7.40 8.17 16.07
C PHE A 49 8.44 7.49 16.97
N SER A 50 8.32 7.64 18.29
CA SER A 50 9.21 7.00 19.27
C SER A 50 9.11 5.48 19.23
N LEU A 51 7.90 4.92 19.05
CA LEU A 51 7.70 3.48 18.92
C LEU A 51 8.37 2.94 17.64
N LEU A 52 8.21 3.63 16.50
CA LEU A 52 8.87 3.24 15.26
C LEU A 52 10.41 3.30 15.39
N ALA A 53 10.93 4.36 16.02
CA ALA A 53 12.36 4.48 16.29
C ALA A 53 12.85 3.37 17.23
N ALA A 54 12.09 3.03 18.26
CA ALA A 54 12.42 1.94 19.20
C ALA A 54 12.44 0.58 18.52
N ILE A 55 11.47 0.29 17.62
CA ILE A 55 11.46 -0.93 16.81
C ILE A 55 12.71 -0.99 15.94
N MET A 56 13.04 0.08 15.23
CA MET A 56 14.22 0.13 14.37
C MET A 56 15.52 -0.10 15.18
N VAL A 57 15.65 0.56 16.33
CA VAL A 57 16.81 0.35 17.22
C VAL A 57 16.87 -1.08 17.73
N SER A 58 15.73 -1.67 18.11
CA SER A 58 15.64 -3.07 18.55
C SER A 58 16.07 -4.04 17.44
N LEU A 59 15.65 -3.80 16.19
CA LEU A 59 16.05 -4.63 15.04
C LEU A 59 17.56 -4.52 14.76
N VAL A 60 18.14 -3.31 14.86
CA VAL A 60 19.59 -3.12 14.69
C VAL A 60 20.39 -3.82 15.79
N ILE A 61 19.96 -3.71 17.05
CA ILE A 61 20.64 -4.36 18.18
C ILE A 61 20.51 -5.89 18.08
N GLY A 62 19.30 -6.40 17.79
CA GLY A 62 19.06 -7.84 17.66
C GLY A 62 19.71 -8.47 16.44
N GLY A 63 19.84 -7.73 15.33
CA GLY A 63 20.55 -8.15 14.11
C GLY A 63 22.07 -7.97 14.17
N ALA A 64 22.61 -7.30 15.21
CA ALA A 64 24.03 -6.97 15.27
C ALA A 64 24.99 -8.18 15.22
N PRO A 65 24.71 -9.34 15.82
CA PRO A 65 25.55 -10.53 15.65
C PRO A 65 25.68 -10.98 14.20
N SER A 66 24.56 -11.11 13.50
CA SER A 66 24.51 -11.49 12.09
C SER A 66 25.18 -10.44 11.18
N ILE A 67 24.92 -9.15 11.41
CA ILE A 67 25.56 -8.05 10.67
C ILE A 67 27.09 -8.07 10.82
N ARG A 68 27.60 -8.44 11.99
CA ARG A 68 29.05 -8.53 12.22
C ARG A 68 29.66 -9.74 11.55
N GLU A 69 28.98 -10.89 11.53
CA GLU A 69 29.44 -12.13 10.95
C GLU A 69 29.43 -12.11 9.42
N PHE A 70 28.28 -11.75 8.84
CA PHE A 70 28.07 -11.80 7.39
C PHE A 70 28.27 -10.45 6.68
N GLY A 71 28.17 -9.34 7.40
CA GLY A 71 28.29 -7.99 6.84
C GLY A 71 27.34 -7.76 5.67
N LEU A 72 27.81 -6.99 4.67
CA LEU A 72 27.05 -6.74 3.45
C LEU A 72 26.87 -7.98 2.56
N GLY A 73 27.69 -9.04 2.77
CA GLY A 73 27.55 -10.30 2.07
C GLY A 73 26.19 -10.95 2.26
N PHE A 74 25.56 -10.75 3.41
CA PHE A 74 24.23 -11.25 3.72
C PHE A 74 23.18 -10.88 2.66
N LEU A 75 23.25 -9.68 2.07
CA LEU A 75 22.31 -9.20 1.07
C LEU A 75 22.40 -9.95 -0.28
N TRP A 76 23.57 -10.50 -0.60
CA TRP A 76 23.86 -11.11 -1.90
C TRP A 76 24.01 -12.62 -1.85
N THR A 77 24.08 -13.20 -0.65
CA THR A 77 24.20 -14.64 -0.45
C THR A 77 22.83 -15.30 -0.59
N GLU A 78 22.78 -16.39 -1.37
CA GLU A 78 21.58 -17.20 -1.56
C GLU A 78 21.45 -18.31 -0.50
N GLU A 79 22.60 -18.76 0.05
CA GLU A 79 22.67 -19.89 0.96
C GLU A 79 21.89 -19.62 2.25
N TRP A 80 21.04 -20.57 2.65
CA TRP A 80 20.30 -20.54 3.90
C TRP A 80 20.34 -21.94 4.51
N ASP A 81 21.29 -22.17 5.41
CA ASP A 81 21.51 -23.45 6.07
C ASP A 81 21.66 -23.25 7.58
N PRO A 82 20.60 -23.52 8.37
CA PRO A 82 20.65 -23.43 9.83
C PRO A 82 21.62 -24.37 10.48
N VAL A 83 21.94 -25.52 9.84
CA VAL A 83 22.87 -26.53 10.40
C VAL A 83 24.34 -26.08 10.29
N GLN A 84 24.68 -25.41 9.17
CA GLN A 84 26.01 -24.87 8.96
C GLN A 84 26.13 -23.40 9.42
N GLU A 85 25.09 -22.85 9.99
CA GLU A 85 24.99 -21.44 10.42
C GLU A 85 25.35 -20.45 9.31
N LYS A 86 24.96 -20.76 8.06
CA LYS A 86 25.15 -19.87 6.91
C LYS A 86 23.81 -19.27 6.49
N PHE A 87 23.75 -17.97 6.46
CA PHE A 87 22.51 -17.24 6.19
C PHE A 87 22.71 -16.16 5.14
N GLY A 88 21.70 -16.00 4.26
CA GLY A 88 21.68 -14.99 3.22
C GLY A 88 20.26 -14.50 2.90
N ALA A 89 20.13 -13.24 2.59
CA ALA A 89 18.84 -12.57 2.38
C ALA A 89 18.39 -12.52 0.92
N LEU A 90 19.23 -12.92 -0.04
CA LEU A 90 18.94 -12.69 -1.47
C LEU A 90 17.62 -13.31 -1.91
N THR A 91 17.39 -14.59 -1.59
CA THR A 91 16.16 -15.31 -1.96
C THR A 91 14.90 -14.66 -1.36
N PRO A 92 14.83 -14.37 -0.05
CA PRO A 92 13.69 -13.69 0.55
C PRO A 92 13.47 -12.27 0.01
N ILE A 93 14.53 -11.51 -0.26
CA ILE A 93 14.42 -10.15 -0.84
C ILE A 93 13.79 -10.23 -2.24
N VAL A 94 14.35 -11.07 -3.12
CA VAL A 94 13.85 -11.23 -4.48
C VAL A 94 12.41 -11.72 -4.47
N GLY A 95 12.08 -12.70 -3.65
CA GLY A 95 10.72 -13.21 -3.55
C GLY A 95 9.72 -12.15 -3.07
N THR A 96 10.07 -11.33 -2.08
CA THR A 96 9.24 -10.21 -1.62
C THR A 96 8.98 -9.19 -2.73
N LEU A 97 10.01 -8.80 -3.47
CA LEU A 97 9.89 -7.82 -4.55
C LEU A 97 9.12 -8.38 -5.74
N VAL A 98 9.38 -9.61 -6.15
CA VAL A 98 8.73 -10.27 -7.30
C VAL A 98 7.24 -10.51 -7.02
N THR A 99 6.89 -11.08 -5.86
CA THR A 99 5.48 -11.32 -5.51
C THR A 99 4.70 -10.02 -5.38
N SER A 100 5.29 -8.97 -4.82
CA SER A 100 4.67 -7.63 -4.73
C SER A 100 4.51 -7.00 -6.11
N ALA A 101 5.49 -7.14 -7.00
CA ALA A 101 5.41 -6.63 -8.37
C ALA A 101 4.30 -7.34 -9.17
N ILE A 102 4.20 -8.67 -9.07
CA ILE A 102 3.14 -9.46 -9.69
C ILE A 102 1.78 -9.03 -9.14
N ALA A 103 1.67 -8.90 -7.82
CA ALA A 103 0.44 -8.49 -7.15
C ALA A 103 -0.06 -7.13 -7.65
N LEU A 104 0.81 -6.13 -7.72
CA LEU A 104 0.45 -4.81 -8.22
C LEU A 104 0.17 -4.80 -9.72
N GLY A 105 0.94 -5.56 -10.50
CA GLY A 105 0.73 -5.70 -11.94
C GLY A 105 -0.68 -6.18 -12.28
N VAL A 106 -1.26 -7.03 -11.44
CA VAL A 106 -2.64 -7.51 -11.55
C VAL A 106 -3.63 -6.58 -10.84
N ALA A 107 -3.31 -6.16 -9.61
CA ALA A 107 -4.24 -5.41 -8.77
C ALA A 107 -4.54 -4.00 -9.32
N ILE A 108 -3.54 -3.29 -9.87
CA ILE A 108 -3.74 -1.92 -10.35
C ILE A 108 -4.78 -1.84 -11.48
N PRO A 109 -4.63 -2.58 -12.61
CA PRO A 109 -5.60 -2.49 -13.70
C PRO A 109 -6.99 -2.99 -13.28
N VAL A 110 -7.07 -4.04 -12.47
CA VAL A 110 -8.36 -4.57 -12.01
C VAL A 110 -9.05 -3.59 -11.07
N SER A 111 -8.35 -3.04 -10.07
CA SER A 111 -8.90 -2.05 -9.14
C SER A 111 -9.33 -0.77 -9.85
N PHE A 112 -8.55 -0.31 -10.82
CA PHE A 112 -8.89 0.85 -11.64
C PHE A 112 -10.18 0.60 -12.43
N GLY A 113 -10.29 -0.55 -13.09
CA GLY A 113 -11.51 -0.94 -13.83
C GLY A 113 -12.75 -1.03 -12.93
N ILE A 114 -12.63 -1.65 -11.75
CA ILE A 114 -13.72 -1.77 -10.78
C ILE A 114 -14.12 -0.37 -10.27
N SER A 115 -13.16 0.49 -9.96
CA SER A 115 -13.44 1.84 -9.46
C SER A 115 -14.16 2.70 -10.49
N ILE A 116 -13.74 2.67 -11.77
CA ILE A 116 -14.44 3.35 -12.86
C ILE A 116 -15.86 2.80 -13.02
N PHE A 117 -16.00 1.46 -13.02
CA PHE A 117 -17.32 0.85 -13.11
C PHE A 117 -18.25 1.36 -12.01
N LEU A 118 -17.79 1.40 -10.77
CA LEU A 118 -18.59 1.82 -9.63
C LEU A 118 -18.97 3.31 -9.68
N THR A 119 -18.05 4.19 -10.10
CA THR A 119 -18.25 5.63 -10.06
C THR A 119 -18.95 6.19 -11.31
N GLU A 120 -18.61 5.66 -12.49
CA GLU A 120 -19.06 6.25 -13.76
C GLU A 120 -20.11 5.42 -14.50
N LEU A 121 -20.05 4.09 -14.42
CA LEU A 121 -20.89 3.20 -15.24
C LEU A 121 -22.04 2.56 -14.48
N SER A 122 -21.87 2.31 -13.18
CA SER A 122 -22.83 1.55 -12.38
C SER A 122 -24.11 2.37 -12.11
N PRO A 123 -25.29 1.75 -12.20
CA PRO A 123 -26.53 2.39 -11.79
C PRO A 123 -26.53 2.67 -10.28
N VAL A 124 -27.21 3.75 -9.88
CA VAL A 124 -27.20 4.27 -8.49
C VAL A 124 -27.57 3.21 -7.44
N TRP A 125 -28.53 2.32 -7.75
CA TRP A 125 -28.97 1.27 -6.84
C TRP A 125 -27.89 0.18 -6.58
N LEU A 126 -26.95 0.01 -7.51
CA LEU A 126 -25.90 -1.02 -7.43
C LEU A 126 -24.60 -0.49 -6.81
N ARG A 127 -24.34 0.82 -6.87
CA ARG A 127 -23.10 1.44 -6.35
C ARG A 127 -22.87 1.15 -4.88
N ARG A 128 -23.90 1.36 -4.03
CA ARG A 128 -23.79 1.16 -2.59
C ARG A 128 -23.55 -0.30 -2.21
N PRO A 129 -24.38 -1.28 -2.63
CA PRO A 129 -24.17 -2.67 -2.24
C PRO A 129 -22.83 -3.24 -2.74
N LEU A 130 -22.40 -2.92 -3.96
CA LEU A 130 -21.09 -3.36 -4.46
C LEU A 130 -19.94 -2.67 -3.73
N GLY A 131 -20.02 -1.37 -3.47
CA GLY A 131 -19.02 -0.67 -2.67
C GLY A 131 -18.86 -1.28 -1.28
N THR A 132 -19.97 -1.51 -0.57
CA THR A 132 -19.93 -2.18 0.74
C THR A 132 -19.37 -3.61 0.66
N ALA A 133 -19.71 -4.38 -0.39
CA ALA A 133 -19.18 -5.71 -0.57
C ALA A 133 -17.64 -5.70 -0.75
N ILE A 134 -17.11 -4.73 -1.50
CA ILE A 134 -15.66 -4.55 -1.69
C ILE A 134 -14.97 -4.16 -0.38
N GLU A 135 -15.58 -3.25 0.39
CA GLU A 135 -15.08 -2.87 1.71
C GLU A 135 -15.04 -4.06 2.67
N MET A 136 -16.07 -4.92 2.66
CA MET A 136 -16.11 -6.15 3.43
C MET A 136 -15.00 -7.13 3.02
N LEU A 137 -14.72 -7.27 1.72
CA LEU A 137 -13.60 -8.09 1.24
C LEU A 137 -12.26 -7.54 1.72
N ALA A 138 -12.07 -6.21 1.77
CA ALA A 138 -10.85 -5.60 2.32
C ALA A 138 -10.65 -5.88 3.82
N ALA A 139 -11.72 -6.16 4.57
CA ALA A 139 -11.69 -6.48 5.99
C ALA A 139 -11.44 -7.97 6.29
N VAL A 140 -11.45 -8.84 5.28
CA VAL A 140 -11.21 -10.29 5.46
C VAL A 140 -9.76 -10.50 5.92
N PRO A 141 -9.51 -11.30 7.00
CA PRO A 141 -8.16 -11.64 7.45
C PRO A 141 -7.33 -12.32 6.34
N SER A 142 -6.07 -11.93 6.20
CA SER A 142 -5.18 -12.42 5.13
C SER A 142 -4.96 -13.94 5.15
N ILE A 143 -5.01 -14.55 6.33
CA ILE A 143 -4.91 -16.01 6.50
C ILE A 143 -6.01 -16.76 5.72
N ILE A 144 -7.21 -16.19 5.60
CA ILE A 144 -8.33 -16.81 4.87
C ILE A 144 -8.00 -16.84 3.37
N TYR A 145 -7.43 -15.76 2.83
CA TYR A 145 -6.94 -15.73 1.45
C TYR A 145 -5.83 -16.76 1.21
N GLY A 146 -4.90 -16.92 2.18
CA GLY A 146 -3.84 -17.92 2.11
C GLY A 146 -4.36 -19.35 2.09
N MET A 147 -5.27 -19.69 3.01
CA MET A 147 -5.90 -21.02 3.06
C MET A 147 -6.75 -21.31 1.82
N TRP A 148 -7.57 -20.35 1.39
CA TRP A 148 -8.32 -20.47 0.13
C TRP A 148 -7.37 -20.64 -1.06
N GLY A 149 -6.28 -19.90 -1.04
CA GLY A 149 -5.21 -19.98 -2.03
C GLY A 149 -4.61 -21.37 -2.13
N LEU A 150 -4.24 -21.96 -0.98
CA LEU A 150 -3.62 -23.28 -0.93
C LEU A 150 -4.58 -24.40 -1.29
N PHE A 151 -5.79 -24.41 -0.72
CA PHE A 151 -6.70 -25.56 -0.82
C PHE A 151 -7.62 -25.52 -2.06
N ILE A 152 -7.88 -24.35 -2.61
CA ILE A 152 -8.81 -24.19 -3.75
C ILE A 152 -8.09 -23.64 -4.98
N PHE A 153 -7.41 -22.50 -4.83
CA PHE A 153 -6.77 -21.87 -5.99
C PHE A 153 -5.58 -22.67 -6.51
N ALA A 154 -4.67 -23.14 -5.66
CA ALA A 154 -3.46 -23.83 -6.10
C ALA A 154 -3.75 -25.12 -6.88
N PRO A 155 -4.67 -26.03 -6.47
CA PRO A 155 -5.04 -27.18 -7.29
C PRO A 155 -5.63 -26.81 -8.65
N LEU A 156 -6.54 -25.83 -8.68
CA LEU A 156 -7.14 -25.35 -9.95
C LEU A 156 -6.09 -24.68 -10.85
N PHE A 157 -5.20 -23.92 -10.26
CA PHE A 157 -4.11 -23.25 -10.97
C PHE A 157 -3.13 -24.26 -11.58
N GLN A 158 -2.80 -25.32 -10.82
CA GLN A 158 -1.96 -26.43 -11.26
C GLN A 158 -2.57 -27.20 -12.44
N GLU A 159 -3.87 -27.50 -12.36
CA GLU A 159 -4.55 -28.35 -13.33
C GLU A 159 -4.87 -27.61 -14.64
N TYR A 160 -5.33 -26.37 -14.54
CA TYR A 160 -5.85 -25.64 -15.70
C TYR A 160 -4.93 -24.53 -16.19
N ALA A 161 -4.49 -23.63 -15.30
CA ALA A 161 -3.82 -22.40 -15.71
C ALA A 161 -2.33 -22.60 -16.02
N GLN A 162 -1.57 -23.27 -15.14
CA GLN A 162 -0.13 -23.48 -15.35
C GLN A 162 0.21 -24.25 -16.63
N PRO A 163 -0.49 -25.34 -17.02
CA PRO A 163 -0.21 -26.03 -18.29
C PRO A 163 -0.50 -25.18 -19.52
N ILE A 164 -1.55 -24.34 -19.48
CA ILE A 164 -1.86 -23.42 -20.56
C ILE A 164 -0.79 -22.34 -20.66
N MET A 165 -0.39 -21.75 -19.55
CA MET A 165 0.68 -20.72 -19.51
C MET A 165 2.02 -21.30 -19.98
N ALA A 166 2.38 -22.51 -19.55
CA ALA A 166 3.59 -23.18 -19.99
C ALA A 166 3.60 -23.45 -21.51
N LYS A 167 2.46 -23.84 -22.09
CA LYS A 167 2.33 -24.08 -23.53
C LYS A 167 2.30 -22.79 -24.36
N THR A 168 1.71 -21.71 -23.85
CA THR A 168 1.57 -20.45 -24.60
C THR A 168 2.78 -19.54 -24.37
N LEU A 169 3.06 -19.17 -23.12
CA LEU A 169 4.13 -18.25 -22.77
C LEU A 169 5.51 -18.94 -22.72
N GLY A 170 5.55 -20.22 -22.34
CA GLY A 170 6.78 -21.02 -22.35
C GLY A 170 7.36 -21.29 -23.75
N ASN A 171 6.60 -21.08 -24.83
CA ASN A 171 7.09 -21.18 -26.20
C ASN A 171 7.70 -19.84 -26.70
N VAL A 172 7.49 -18.73 -26.02
CA VAL A 172 8.10 -17.45 -26.38
C VAL A 172 9.53 -17.41 -25.82
N PRO A 173 10.57 -17.23 -26.65
CA PRO A 173 11.98 -17.35 -26.21
C PRO A 173 12.34 -16.52 -24.99
N LEU A 174 11.82 -15.30 -24.88
CA LEU A 174 12.08 -14.38 -23.77
C LEU A 174 11.33 -14.79 -22.50
N LEU A 175 10.11 -15.34 -22.62
CA LEU A 175 9.24 -15.68 -21.49
C LEU A 175 9.44 -17.12 -21.01
N LYS A 176 10.08 -17.97 -21.81
CA LYS A 176 10.33 -19.36 -21.48
C LYS A 176 11.00 -19.55 -20.11
N VAL A 177 11.94 -18.70 -19.76
CA VAL A 177 12.69 -18.78 -18.50
C VAL A 177 11.75 -18.59 -17.31
N PHE A 178 10.76 -17.68 -17.42
CA PHE A 178 9.82 -17.36 -16.35
C PHE A 178 8.66 -18.36 -16.21
N PHE A 179 8.29 -19.03 -17.30
CA PHE A 179 7.13 -19.96 -17.34
C PHE A 179 7.54 -21.40 -17.60
N SER A 180 8.77 -21.79 -17.22
CA SER A 180 9.30 -23.14 -17.31
C SER A 180 9.22 -23.86 -15.95
N GLY A 181 9.12 -25.20 -15.99
CA GLY A 181 9.13 -26.04 -14.78
C GLY A 181 7.85 -26.85 -14.59
N PRO A 182 7.83 -27.73 -13.59
CA PRO A 182 6.66 -28.56 -13.30
C PRO A 182 5.52 -27.71 -12.74
N PRO A 183 4.27 -27.99 -13.13
CA PRO A 183 3.10 -27.32 -12.56
C PRO A 183 2.86 -27.84 -11.15
N MET A 184 3.18 -27.03 -10.14
CA MET A 184 3.03 -27.40 -8.73
C MET A 184 1.84 -26.72 -8.05
N GLY A 185 1.21 -25.75 -8.71
CA GLY A 185 0.11 -24.95 -8.13
C GLY A 185 0.56 -23.89 -7.14
N ILE A 186 1.61 -24.17 -6.36
CA ILE A 186 2.27 -23.25 -5.42
C ILE A 186 3.51 -22.64 -6.08
N GLY A 187 3.95 -21.49 -5.60
CA GLY A 187 5.15 -20.79 -6.10
C GLY A 187 4.98 -19.28 -6.14
N MET A 188 5.98 -18.58 -6.64
CA MET A 188 6.00 -17.11 -6.65
C MET A 188 4.83 -16.49 -7.43
N LEU A 189 4.44 -17.07 -8.57
CA LEU A 189 3.30 -16.56 -9.35
C LEU A 189 1.97 -16.75 -8.63
N ALA A 190 1.74 -17.94 -8.06
CA ALA A 190 0.54 -18.23 -7.29
C ALA A 190 0.42 -17.28 -6.09
N ALA A 191 1.51 -17.08 -5.34
CA ALA A 191 1.57 -16.16 -4.23
C ALA A 191 1.28 -14.71 -4.66
N GLY A 192 1.87 -14.27 -5.78
CA GLY A 192 1.62 -12.94 -6.32
C GLY A 192 0.16 -12.73 -6.75
N ILE A 193 -0.50 -13.74 -7.34
CA ILE A 193 -1.92 -13.67 -7.73
C ILE A 193 -2.82 -13.63 -6.48
N ILE A 194 -2.58 -14.47 -5.49
CA ILE A 194 -3.36 -14.45 -4.23
C ILE A 194 -3.19 -13.11 -3.51
N LEU A 195 -1.97 -12.59 -3.49
CA LEU A 195 -1.68 -11.27 -2.95
C LEU A 195 -2.42 -10.17 -3.72
N ALA A 196 -2.52 -10.28 -5.06
CA ALA A 196 -3.31 -9.37 -5.88
C ALA A 196 -4.79 -9.38 -5.48
N VAL A 197 -5.40 -10.58 -5.36
CA VAL A 197 -6.81 -10.73 -4.96
C VAL A 197 -7.08 -10.06 -3.63
N MET A 198 -6.16 -10.14 -2.67
CA MET A 198 -6.28 -9.51 -1.36
C MET A 198 -6.11 -7.97 -1.41
N VAL A 199 -5.23 -7.48 -2.29
CA VAL A 199 -4.93 -6.03 -2.37
C VAL A 199 -5.95 -5.28 -3.23
N ILE A 200 -6.58 -5.94 -4.21
CA ILE A 200 -7.60 -5.35 -5.10
C ILE A 200 -8.70 -4.61 -4.33
N PRO A 201 -9.39 -5.18 -3.34
CA PRO A 201 -10.45 -4.48 -2.64
C PRO A 201 -9.96 -3.20 -1.95
N PHE A 202 -8.75 -3.25 -1.39
CA PHE A 202 -8.14 -2.12 -0.69
C PHE A 202 -7.81 -0.96 -1.66
N ILE A 203 -7.15 -1.25 -2.79
CA ILE A 203 -6.85 -0.23 -3.81
C ILE A 203 -8.14 0.33 -4.41
N THR A 204 -9.12 -0.55 -4.69
CA THR A 204 -10.42 -0.16 -5.26
C THR A 204 -11.16 0.81 -4.36
N ALA A 205 -11.21 0.57 -3.04
CA ALA A 205 -11.87 1.45 -2.09
C ALA A 205 -11.27 2.85 -2.12
N VAL A 206 -9.93 2.95 -2.06
CA VAL A 206 -9.23 4.25 -2.13
C VAL A 206 -9.44 4.95 -3.46
N MET A 207 -9.33 4.23 -4.59
CA MET A 207 -9.54 4.82 -5.91
C MET A 207 -10.97 5.32 -6.11
N ARG A 208 -11.98 4.55 -5.65
CA ARG A 208 -13.38 4.96 -5.70
C ARG A 208 -13.59 6.26 -4.95
N ASP A 209 -13.14 6.32 -3.70
CA ASP A 209 -13.30 7.52 -2.87
C ASP A 209 -12.66 8.75 -3.53
N VAL A 210 -11.50 8.56 -4.15
CA VAL A 210 -10.77 9.63 -4.88
C VAL A 210 -11.53 10.05 -6.15
N PHE A 211 -12.15 9.12 -6.91
CA PHE A 211 -12.93 9.43 -8.10
C PHE A 211 -14.24 10.16 -7.76
N GLU A 212 -14.82 9.91 -6.59
CA GLU A 212 -16.00 10.60 -6.08
C GLU A 212 -15.70 12.07 -5.68
N LEU A 213 -14.44 12.45 -5.45
CA LEU A 213 -14.05 13.84 -5.18
C LEU A 213 -14.15 14.76 -6.41
N VAL A 214 -14.26 14.22 -7.63
CA VAL A 214 -14.39 15.03 -8.84
C VAL A 214 -15.75 15.75 -8.85
N PRO A 215 -15.76 17.11 -8.90
CA PRO A 215 -17.00 17.86 -8.92
C PRO A 215 -17.91 17.45 -10.07
N PRO A 216 -19.21 17.17 -9.82
CA PRO A 216 -20.15 16.76 -10.86
C PRO A 216 -20.21 17.74 -12.03
N MET A 217 -20.10 19.05 -11.76
CA MET A 217 -20.09 20.10 -12.77
C MET A 217 -19.01 19.91 -13.85
N LEU A 218 -17.83 19.42 -13.49
CA LEU A 218 -16.75 19.17 -14.47
C LEU A 218 -17.11 18.02 -15.40
N LYS A 219 -17.72 16.95 -14.86
CA LYS A 219 -18.17 15.80 -15.65
C LYS A 219 -19.35 16.19 -16.56
N GLU A 220 -20.35 16.88 -16.02
CA GLU A 220 -21.52 17.36 -16.76
C GLU A 220 -21.16 18.33 -17.88
N SER A 221 -20.23 19.26 -17.64
CA SER A 221 -19.71 20.16 -18.66
C SER A 221 -19.03 19.41 -19.81
N ALA A 222 -18.24 18.38 -19.51
CA ALA A 222 -17.59 17.56 -20.53
C ALA A 222 -18.63 16.76 -21.35
N TYR A 223 -19.65 16.17 -20.70
CA TYR A 223 -20.76 15.53 -21.40
C TYR A 223 -21.57 16.50 -22.24
N GLY A 224 -21.82 17.74 -21.74
CA GLY A 224 -22.51 18.80 -22.48
C GLY A 224 -21.77 19.24 -23.75
N LEU A 225 -20.43 19.08 -23.78
CA LEU A 225 -19.61 19.32 -24.97
C LEU A 225 -19.54 18.09 -25.92
N GLY A 226 -20.30 17.01 -25.62
CA GLY A 226 -20.38 15.81 -26.45
C GLY A 226 -19.30 14.76 -26.18
N SER A 227 -18.57 14.85 -25.06
CA SER A 227 -17.56 13.84 -24.69
C SER A 227 -18.22 12.50 -24.35
N THR A 228 -17.57 11.41 -24.75
CA THR A 228 -17.92 10.03 -24.34
C THR A 228 -17.48 9.78 -22.89
N THR A 229 -18.07 8.78 -22.22
CA THR A 229 -17.67 8.40 -20.85
C THR A 229 -16.17 8.08 -20.76
N TRP A 230 -15.61 7.42 -21.77
CA TRP A 230 -14.18 7.15 -21.86
C TRP A 230 -13.33 8.42 -21.85
N GLU A 231 -13.74 9.41 -22.65
CA GLU A 231 -13.02 10.70 -22.70
C GLU A 231 -13.16 11.48 -21.39
N VAL A 232 -14.32 11.45 -20.74
CA VAL A 232 -14.51 12.06 -19.42
C VAL A 232 -13.59 11.42 -18.39
N VAL A 233 -13.48 10.09 -18.36
CA VAL A 233 -12.57 9.39 -17.44
C VAL A 233 -11.12 9.80 -17.68
N TRP A 234 -10.65 9.76 -18.94
CA TRP A 234 -9.23 10.02 -19.24
C TRP A 234 -8.82 11.49 -19.25
N ARG A 235 -9.74 12.39 -19.56
CA ARG A 235 -9.44 13.84 -19.71
C ARG A 235 -9.91 14.70 -18.54
N VAL A 236 -10.83 14.19 -17.71
CA VAL A 236 -11.38 14.93 -16.57
C VAL A 236 -11.09 14.21 -15.27
N VAL A 237 -11.60 12.97 -15.10
CA VAL A 237 -11.52 12.24 -13.82
C VAL A 237 -10.07 11.93 -13.47
N LEU A 238 -9.35 11.24 -14.34
CA LEU A 238 -8.00 10.79 -14.06
C LEU A 238 -6.99 11.93 -13.87
N PRO A 239 -6.96 12.99 -14.68
CA PRO A 239 -6.07 14.12 -14.43
C PRO A 239 -6.38 14.84 -13.12
N TYR A 240 -7.67 15.01 -12.77
CA TYR A 240 -8.07 15.63 -11.51
C TYR A 240 -7.67 14.80 -10.28
N THR A 241 -7.69 13.48 -10.39
CA THR A 241 -7.50 12.55 -9.27
C THR A 241 -6.14 11.84 -9.25
N LYS A 242 -5.24 12.14 -10.17
CA LYS A 242 -3.98 11.41 -10.37
C LYS A 242 -3.13 11.26 -9.10
N VAL A 243 -3.05 12.30 -8.27
CA VAL A 243 -2.30 12.26 -7.00
C VAL A 243 -2.91 11.26 -6.03
N GLY A 244 -4.26 11.26 -5.93
CA GLY A 244 -4.97 10.32 -5.07
C GLY A 244 -4.90 8.87 -5.59
N VAL A 245 -5.00 8.66 -6.90
CA VAL A 245 -4.85 7.34 -7.54
C VAL A 245 -3.45 6.76 -7.25
N ILE A 246 -2.40 7.55 -7.47
CA ILE A 246 -1.03 7.12 -7.16
C ILE A 246 -0.88 6.87 -5.66
N GLY A 247 -1.47 7.72 -4.80
CA GLY A 247 -1.51 7.49 -3.36
C GLY A 247 -2.13 6.15 -2.98
N GLY A 248 -3.27 5.79 -3.57
CA GLY A 248 -3.92 4.48 -3.38
C GLY A 248 -3.06 3.30 -3.82
N ILE A 249 -2.37 3.42 -4.97
CA ILE A 249 -1.42 2.41 -5.45
C ILE A 249 -0.26 2.23 -4.44
N MET A 250 0.29 3.34 -3.93
CA MET A 250 1.41 3.30 -2.99
C MET A 250 1.03 2.71 -1.64
N LEU A 251 -0.20 2.98 -1.17
CA LEU A 251 -0.74 2.31 0.02
C LEU A 251 -0.91 0.81 -0.21
N GLY A 252 -1.40 0.40 -1.39
CA GLY A 252 -1.48 -1.00 -1.80
C GLY A 252 -0.11 -1.68 -1.86
N LEU A 253 0.91 -0.99 -2.39
CA LEU A 253 2.29 -1.48 -2.42
C LEU A 253 2.85 -1.69 -1.01
N GLY A 254 2.66 -0.73 -0.10
CA GLY A 254 3.09 -0.89 1.30
C GLY A 254 2.45 -2.11 1.97
N ARG A 255 1.16 -2.36 1.70
CA ARG A 255 0.45 -3.55 2.17
C ARG A 255 1.02 -4.84 1.54
N ALA A 256 1.27 -4.85 0.24
CA ALA A 256 1.81 -6.02 -0.47
C ALA A 256 3.20 -6.42 0.01
N LEU A 257 4.09 -5.46 0.25
CA LEU A 257 5.46 -5.71 0.74
C LEU A 257 5.49 -6.33 2.15
N GLY A 258 4.53 -5.95 3.02
CA GLY A 258 4.45 -6.44 4.39
C GLY A 258 3.53 -7.65 4.59
N GLU A 259 2.96 -8.22 3.51
CA GLU A 259 2.02 -9.33 3.66
C GLU A 259 2.74 -10.63 4.03
N THR A 260 2.24 -11.26 5.08
CA THR A 260 2.83 -12.46 5.66
C THR A 260 1.99 -13.70 5.37
N MET A 261 0.79 -13.78 5.94
CA MET A 261 0.03 -15.02 6.00
C MET A 261 -0.51 -15.49 4.64
N ALA A 262 -1.04 -14.58 3.81
CA ALA A 262 -1.55 -14.97 2.49
C ALA A 262 -0.46 -15.55 1.59
N VAL A 263 0.75 -15.01 1.66
CA VAL A 263 1.89 -15.43 0.86
C VAL A 263 2.50 -16.73 1.38
N THR A 264 2.70 -16.85 2.71
CA THR A 264 3.34 -18.01 3.34
C THR A 264 2.69 -19.35 2.95
N PHE A 265 1.37 -19.39 2.83
CA PHE A 265 0.65 -20.63 2.48
C PHE A 265 0.88 -21.09 1.03
N VAL A 266 1.20 -20.21 0.12
CA VAL A 266 1.21 -20.52 -1.33
C VAL A 266 2.54 -20.27 -2.04
N ILE A 267 3.53 -19.66 -1.38
CA ILE A 267 4.84 -19.35 -1.98
C ILE A 267 5.76 -20.58 -2.07
N GLY A 268 5.57 -21.56 -1.17
CA GLY A 268 6.32 -22.83 -1.15
C GLY A 268 7.55 -22.86 -0.27
N ASN A 269 7.95 -21.75 0.33
CA ASN A 269 9.02 -21.61 1.36
C ASN A 269 10.38 -22.23 1.00
N ALA A 270 10.79 -22.15 -0.27
CA ALA A 270 12.07 -22.65 -0.74
C ALA A 270 13.14 -21.55 -0.69
N HIS A 271 14.32 -21.87 -0.14
CA HIS A 271 15.47 -20.96 -0.06
C HIS A 271 16.38 -21.05 -1.29
N GLN A 272 15.81 -21.32 -2.45
CA GLN A 272 16.55 -21.40 -3.71
C GLN A 272 16.00 -20.38 -4.69
N LEU A 273 16.90 -19.63 -5.32
CA LEU A 273 16.55 -18.72 -6.38
C LEU A 273 16.25 -19.48 -7.67
N SER A 274 15.07 -19.25 -8.22
CA SER A 274 14.69 -19.74 -9.53
C SER A 274 14.22 -18.58 -10.40
N ALA A 275 14.64 -18.55 -11.64
CA ALA A 275 14.10 -17.61 -12.61
C ALA A 275 12.64 -17.93 -12.99
N SER A 276 12.20 -19.17 -12.76
CA SER A 276 10.83 -19.59 -13.04
C SER A 276 9.87 -19.08 -11.96
N LEU A 277 8.81 -18.42 -12.37
CA LEU A 277 7.71 -17.95 -11.50
C LEU A 277 6.82 -19.11 -11.03
N PHE A 278 6.92 -20.30 -11.64
CA PHE A 278 6.22 -21.51 -11.18
C PHE A 278 6.95 -22.19 -10.04
N ALA A 279 8.26 -21.90 -9.88
CA ALA A 279 9.04 -22.51 -8.83
C ALA A 279 8.62 -21.96 -7.45
N PRO A 280 8.68 -22.81 -6.40
CA PRO A 280 8.62 -22.35 -5.03
C PRO A 280 9.71 -21.32 -4.74
N GLY A 281 9.41 -20.37 -3.89
CA GLY A 281 10.33 -19.35 -3.43
C GLY A 281 10.10 -19.04 -1.96
N ASN A 282 10.71 -17.97 -1.47
CA ASN A 282 10.47 -17.48 -0.12
C ASN A 282 10.34 -15.95 -0.13
N SER A 283 9.62 -15.38 0.81
CA SER A 283 9.59 -13.95 1.08
C SER A 283 10.15 -13.67 2.47
N ILE A 284 10.59 -12.44 2.72
CA ILE A 284 11.11 -12.09 4.06
C ILE A 284 10.06 -12.34 5.14
N ALA A 285 8.82 -11.90 4.90
CA ALA A 285 7.74 -12.09 5.87
C ALA A 285 7.38 -13.57 6.06
N SER A 286 7.45 -14.39 4.99
CA SER A 286 7.22 -15.83 5.04
C SER A 286 8.32 -16.56 5.81
N ALA A 287 9.59 -16.23 5.54
CA ALA A 287 10.74 -16.79 6.29
C ALA A 287 10.61 -16.50 7.79
N LEU A 288 10.32 -15.25 8.15
CA LEU A 288 10.11 -14.87 9.55
C LEU A 288 8.95 -15.65 10.21
N ALA A 289 7.82 -15.79 9.50
CA ALA A 289 6.65 -16.47 10.07
C ALA A 289 6.88 -17.97 10.31
N ASN A 290 7.63 -18.62 9.43
CA ASN A 290 7.88 -20.06 9.52
C ASN A 290 9.02 -20.40 10.47
N GLU A 291 10.11 -19.63 10.45
CA GLU A 291 11.37 -20.05 11.07
C GLU A 291 11.63 -19.39 12.42
N PHE A 292 11.00 -18.25 12.74
CA PHE A 292 11.29 -17.53 13.98
C PHE A 292 10.97 -18.34 15.24
N THR A 293 9.94 -19.19 15.19
CA THR A 293 9.55 -20.04 16.32
C THR A 293 10.44 -21.30 16.47
N GLU A 294 11.14 -21.67 15.41
CA GLU A 294 12.01 -22.86 15.36
C GLU A 294 13.47 -22.49 15.50
N ALA A 295 13.83 -21.21 15.42
CA ALA A 295 15.19 -20.73 15.47
C ALA A 295 15.83 -21.01 16.84
N VAL A 296 16.89 -21.82 16.81
CA VAL A 296 17.72 -22.17 17.98
C VAL A 296 19.10 -21.57 17.77
N GLY A 297 19.63 -20.89 18.79
CA GLY A 297 20.92 -20.22 18.73
C GLY A 297 20.85 -18.72 18.42
N ASP A 298 21.87 -18.00 18.90
CA ASP A 298 21.91 -16.53 18.82
C ASP A 298 22.10 -16.05 17.38
N LEU A 299 22.89 -16.74 16.56
CA LEU A 299 23.21 -16.33 15.20
C LEU A 299 22.01 -16.53 14.28
N TYR A 300 21.29 -17.66 14.38
CA TYR A 300 20.08 -17.89 13.58
C TYR A 300 18.98 -16.89 13.90
N THR A 301 18.69 -16.69 15.19
CA THR A 301 17.71 -15.67 15.61
C THR A 301 18.12 -14.28 15.15
N SER A 302 19.40 -13.93 15.23
CA SER A 302 19.93 -12.65 14.77
C SER A 302 19.82 -12.48 13.26
N ALA A 303 20.03 -13.53 12.45
CA ALA A 303 19.86 -13.51 11.01
C ALA A 303 18.38 -13.24 10.62
N LEU A 304 17.43 -13.86 11.32
CA LEU A 304 16.00 -13.58 11.13
C LEU A 304 15.65 -12.13 11.51
N VAL A 305 16.20 -11.61 12.62
CA VAL A 305 16.01 -10.21 13.00
C VAL A 305 16.60 -9.26 11.95
N GLU A 306 17.76 -9.61 11.36
CA GLU A 306 18.36 -8.85 10.26
C GLU A 306 17.47 -8.87 9.01
N LEU A 307 16.83 -10.00 8.65
CA LEU A 307 15.81 -10.03 7.60
C LEU A 307 14.66 -9.07 7.90
N GLY A 308 14.19 -9.01 9.15
CA GLY A 308 13.18 -8.05 9.58
C GLY A 308 13.63 -6.59 9.42
N LEU A 309 14.90 -6.29 9.74
CA LEU A 309 15.51 -4.97 9.51
C LEU A 309 15.54 -4.63 8.02
N ILE A 310 15.93 -5.57 7.17
CA ILE A 310 15.97 -5.40 5.71
C ILE A 310 14.57 -5.11 5.18
N LEU A 311 13.54 -5.85 5.61
CA LEU A 311 12.15 -5.59 5.21
C LEU A 311 11.71 -4.19 5.63
N PHE A 312 12.05 -3.77 6.85
CA PHE A 312 11.76 -2.43 7.35
C PHE A 312 12.44 -1.35 6.49
N LEU A 313 13.69 -1.54 6.10
CA LEU A 313 14.43 -0.63 5.24
C LEU A 313 13.84 -0.58 3.82
N ILE A 314 13.56 -1.72 3.21
CA ILE A 314 12.95 -1.81 1.87
C ILE A 314 11.61 -1.07 1.87
N THR A 315 10.73 -1.34 2.83
CA THR A 315 9.42 -0.69 2.90
C THR A 315 9.56 0.81 3.14
N THR A 316 10.47 1.23 4.00
CA THR A 316 10.75 2.65 4.27
C THR A 316 11.26 3.37 3.01
N ILE A 317 12.21 2.78 2.30
CA ILE A 317 12.76 3.35 1.05
C ILE A 317 11.67 3.46 0.00
N VAL A 318 10.90 2.39 -0.22
CA VAL A 318 9.82 2.37 -1.22
C VAL A 318 8.75 3.42 -0.90
N LEU A 319 8.33 3.53 0.36
CA LEU A 319 7.34 4.53 0.78
C LEU A 319 7.91 5.97 0.72
N ALA A 320 9.19 6.17 1.03
CA ALA A 320 9.85 7.47 0.89
C ALA A 320 9.93 7.90 -0.58
N LEU A 321 10.33 6.99 -1.48
CA LEU A 321 10.35 7.24 -2.93
C LEU A 321 8.95 7.55 -3.45
N SER A 322 7.95 6.81 -3.01
CA SER A 322 6.55 7.04 -3.34
C SER A 322 6.08 8.43 -2.91
N LYS A 323 6.42 8.85 -1.70
CA LYS A 323 6.09 10.19 -1.19
C LYS A 323 6.80 11.29 -1.99
N LEU A 324 8.05 11.09 -2.36
CA LEU A 324 8.79 12.03 -3.20
C LEU A 324 8.13 12.19 -4.58
N LEU A 325 7.72 11.08 -5.19
CA LEU A 325 7.00 11.08 -6.46
C LEU A 325 5.67 11.84 -6.36
N LEU A 326 4.88 11.60 -5.30
CA LEU A 326 3.64 12.33 -5.05
C LEU A 326 3.87 13.84 -4.88
N MET A 327 4.91 14.24 -4.15
CA MET A 327 5.24 15.66 -3.96
C MET A 327 5.66 16.34 -5.27
N GLN A 328 6.37 15.64 -6.16
CA GLN A 328 6.74 16.17 -7.47
C GLN A 328 5.52 16.37 -8.37
N LEU A 329 4.59 15.40 -8.37
CA LEU A 329 3.35 15.49 -9.13
C LEU A 329 2.45 16.62 -8.64
N ALA A 330 2.32 16.79 -7.32
CA ALA A 330 1.52 17.86 -6.72
C ALA A 330 2.10 19.27 -7.02
N LYS A 331 3.44 19.44 -7.05
CA LYS A 331 4.06 20.72 -7.43
C LYS A 331 3.78 21.11 -8.88
N GLY A 332 3.79 20.15 -9.80
CA GLY A 332 3.50 20.42 -11.22
C GLY A 332 2.05 20.86 -11.49
N GLU A 333 1.14 20.71 -10.53
CA GLU A 333 -0.24 21.22 -10.62
C GLU A 333 -0.37 22.67 -10.15
N GLY A 334 0.38 23.07 -9.12
CA GLY A 334 0.38 24.46 -8.62
C GLY A 334 1.04 25.47 -9.56
N GLU A 335 1.87 25.02 -10.52
CA GLU A 335 2.48 25.88 -11.54
C GLU A 335 1.62 26.06 -12.81
N ARG A 336 0.50 25.33 -12.92
CA ARG A 336 -0.40 25.37 -14.08
C ARG A 336 -1.73 26.11 -13.82
N THR A 337 -1.93 26.61 -12.60
CA THR A 337 -3.02 27.51 -12.20
C THR A 337 -2.50 28.93 -11.99
#